data_60d8b87867b52d71afe8df5eaa5b20ab
#
_entry.id   60d8b87867b52d71afe8df5eaa5b20ab
#
_cell.length_a   1.000
_cell.length_b   1.000
_cell.length_c   1.000
_cell.angle_alpha   90.00
_cell.angle_beta   90.00
_cell.angle_gamma   90.00
#
_symmetry.space_group_name_H-M   'P 1'
#
loop_
_entity.id
_entity.type
_entity.pdbx_description
1 polymer ?
#
loop_
_entity_poly.entity_id
_entity_poly.type
_entity_poly.pdbx_seq_one_letter_code
_entity_poly.pdbx_strand_id
1 'polypeptide(L)'
;MNELSHFPVMVDEVISYICPKNEHSYLDATFGQGGYTNGIFTKAPKAKVIAVDQDPDSKAFTNSFEKKMGENFFFFSNKFSEIDSILEQVGMTLVDGIVMDLGMSNTQLNNPSRGFSFDKDGPLDMRMDTERNKLTAEIIINEYSEK
;
A
#
# COMPACT_ATOMS: atom_id res chain seq x y z
N MET A 1 -8.18 -8.32 17.99
CA MET A 1 -7.64 -8.50 16.63
C MET A 1 -8.67 -7.87 15.70
N ASN A 2 -8.37 -6.72 15.09
CA ASN A 2 -9.21 -6.24 14.00
C ASN A 2 -9.01 -7.25 12.87
N GLU A 3 -10.06 -8.00 12.55
CA GLU A 3 -10.07 -8.83 11.36
C GLU A 3 -9.77 -7.92 10.18
N LEU A 4 -8.81 -8.31 9.36
CA LEU A 4 -8.56 -7.68 8.07
C LEU A 4 -9.90 -7.75 7.31
N SER A 5 -10.57 -6.62 7.16
CA SER A 5 -11.88 -6.57 6.47
C SER A 5 -11.76 -6.81 4.96
N HIS A 6 -10.53 -7.03 4.50
CA HIS A 6 -10.18 -7.25 3.10
C HIS A 6 -9.06 -8.28 2.99
N PHE A 7 -9.32 -9.36 2.26
CA PHE A 7 -8.29 -10.28 1.80
C PHE A 7 -7.73 -9.74 0.49
N PRO A 8 -6.40 -9.49 0.40
CA PRO A 8 -5.78 -9.13 -0.88
C PRO A 8 -5.94 -10.25 -1.90
N VAL A 9 -5.93 -9.89 -3.17
CA VAL A 9 -6.04 -10.85 -4.27
C VAL A 9 -4.86 -11.82 -4.25
N MET A 10 -5.14 -13.13 -4.30
CA MET A 10 -4.13 -14.18 -4.49
C MET A 10 -2.96 -14.13 -3.48
N VAL A 11 -3.23 -13.78 -2.21
CA VAL A 11 -2.16 -13.66 -1.20
C VAL A 11 -1.33 -14.92 -1.07
N ASP A 12 -1.97 -16.07 -0.98
CA ASP A 12 -1.28 -17.35 -0.78
C ASP A 12 -0.39 -17.68 -1.97
N GLU A 13 -0.86 -17.45 -3.19
CA GLU A 13 -0.10 -17.64 -4.41
C GLU A 13 1.10 -16.70 -4.47
N VAL A 14 0.89 -15.40 -4.25
CA VAL A 14 1.96 -14.39 -4.24
C VAL A 14 3.02 -14.74 -3.20
N ILE A 15 2.61 -15.06 -1.97
CA ILE A 15 3.52 -15.44 -0.89
C ILE A 15 4.27 -16.75 -1.23
N SER A 16 3.62 -17.69 -1.93
CA SER A 16 4.30 -18.91 -2.39
C SER A 16 5.38 -18.64 -3.43
N TYR A 17 5.15 -17.69 -4.34
CA TYR A 17 6.11 -17.31 -5.38
C TYR A 17 7.31 -16.52 -4.83
N ILE A 18 7.09 -15.51 -3.99
CA ILE A 18 8.21 -14.76 -3.40
C ILE A 18 8.97 -15.55 -2.34
N CYS A 19 8.36 -16.63 -1.83
CA CYS A 19 8.97 -17.59 -0.89
C CYS A 19 9.73 -16.90 0.26
N PRO A 20 9.03 -16.15 1.15
CA PRO A 20 9.70 -15.32 2.14
C PRO A 20 10.60 -16.13 3.08
N LYS A 21 11.78 -15.58 3.38
CA LYS A 21 12.78 -16.16 4.29
C LYS A 21 13.11 -15.17 5.40
N ASN A 22 13.42 -15.71 6.57
CA ASN A 22 13.92 -14.89 7.66
C ASN A 22 15.22 -14.18 7.27
N GLU A 23 15.41 -12.98 7.80
CA GLU A 23 16.59 -12.13 7.56
C GLU A 23 16.74 -11.60 6.12
N HIS A 24 15.77 -11.91 5.24
CA HIS A 24 15.62 -11.29 3.93
C HIS A 24 14.75 -10.03 4.01
N SER A 25 14.85 -9.18 2.99
CA SER A 25 14.15 -7.90 2.90
C SER A 25 13.13 -7.91 1.77
N TYR A 26 11.92 -7.44 2.04
CA TYR A 26 10.83 -7.40 1.09
C TYR A 26 10.22 -6.01 1.02
N LEU A 27 9.77 -5.63 -0.17
CA LEU A 27 9.04 -4.40 -0.40
C LEU A 27 7.57 -4.71 -0.72
N ASP A 28 6.66 -4.17 0.08
CA ASP A 28 5.23 -4.12 -0.22
C ASP A 28 4.93 -2.72 -0.76
N ALA A 29 4.84 -2.58 -2.08
CA ALA A 29 4.74 -1.30 -2.77
C ALA A 29 3.31 -0.73 -2.81
N THR A 30 2.34 -1.50 -2.31
CA THR A 30 0.91 -1.17 -2.24
C THR A 30 0.33 -1.70 -0.93
N PHE A 31 0.80 -1.15 0.19
CA PHE A 31 0.53 -1.69 1.53
C PHE A 31 -0.97 -1.83 1.84
N GLY A 32 -1.79 -0.81 1.51
CA GLY A 32 -3.22 -0.81 1.78
C GLY A 32 -3.53 -1.08 3.26
N GLN A 33 -4.11 -2.23 3.55
CA GLN A 33 -4.38 -2.72 4.92
C GLN A 33 -3.31 -3.71 5.43
N GLY A 34 -2.24 -3.94 4.67
CA GLY A 34 -1.11 -4.77 5.07
C GLY A 34 -1.28 -6.28 4.84
N GLY A 35 -2.10 -6.68 3.89
CA GLY A 35 -2.37 -8.09 3.65
C GLY A 35 -1.14 -8.88 3.19
N TYR A 36 -0.40 -8.40 2.20
CA TYR A 36 0.85 -9.05 1.75
C TYR A 36 1.94 -8.96 2.82
N THR A 37 2.07 -7.80 3.47
CA THR A 37 2.98 -7.63 4.63
C THR A 37 2.70 -8.66 5.71
N ASN A 38 1.43 -8.90 6.05
CA ASN A 38 1.05 -9.93 7.02
C ASN A 38 1.39 -11.35 6.51
N GLY A 39 1.17 -11.62 5.24
CA GLY A 39 1.55 -12.89 4.61
C GLY A 39 3.04 -13.15 4.68
N ILE A 40 3.87 -12.14 4.38
CA ILE A 40 5.33 -12.21 4.50
C ILE A 40 5.74 -12.55 5.94
N PHE A 41 5.26 -11.79 6.93
CA PHE A 41 5.61 -12.01 8.33
C PHE A 41 5.05 -13.33 8.90
N THR A 42 3.96 -13.85 8.35
CA THR A 42 3.44 -15.16 8.74
C THR A 42 4.40 -16.29 8.34
N LYS A 43 5.01 -16.18 7.16
CA LYS A 43 5.98 -17.19 6.66
C LYS A 43 7.40 -16.94 7.18
N ALA A 44 7.78 -15.69 7.34
CA ALA A 44 9.13 -15.26 7.73
C ALA A 44 9.08 -14.16 8.83
N PRO A 45 8.87 -14.53 10.11
CA PRO A 45 8.69 -13.57 11.20
C PRO A 45 9.88 -12.64 11.45
N LYS A 46 11.08 -13.00 10.96
CA LYS A 46 12.30 -12.20 11.07
C LYS A 46 12.71 -11.52 9.76
N ALA A 47 11.85 -11.56 8.74
CA ALA A 47 12.06 -10.78 7.53
C ALA A 47 11.98 -9.28 7.85
N LYS A 48 12.63 -8.45 7.03
CA LYS A 48 12.39 -7.00 7.01
C LYS A 48 11.38 -6.67 5.93
N VAL A 49 10.39 -5.84 6.27
CA VAL A 49 9.39 -5.38 5.29
C VAL A 49 9.39 -3.87 5.24
N ILE A 50 9.61 -3.35 4.05
CA ILE A 50 9.44 -1.95 3.69
C ILE A 50 8.07 -1.85 3.01
N ALA A 51 7.13 -1.21 3.67
CA ALA A 51 5.76 -1.03 3.21
C ALA A 51 5.58 0.42 2.70
N VAL A 52 5.02 0.56 1.52
CA VAL A 52 4.81 1.86 0.87
C VAL A 52 3.36 1.97 0.44
N ASP A 53 2.75 3.10 0.72
CA ASP A 53 1.44 3.46 0.17
C ASP A 53 1.31 4.97 0.04
N GLN A 54 0.73 5.43 -1.05
CA GLN A 54 0.46 6.85 -1.26
C GLN A 54 -0.85 7.32 -0.61
N ASP A 55 -1.77 6.39 -0.28
CA ASP A 55 -3.03 6.71 0.37
C ASP A 55 -2.80 6.98 1.87
N PRO A 56 -3.10 8.18 2.38
CA PRO A 56 -2.94 8.49 3.80
C PRO A 56 -3.78 7.59 4.73
N ASP A 57 -4.90 7.04 4.24
CA ASP A 57 -5.77 6.16 5.04
C ASP A 57 -5.06 4.84 5.41
N SER A 58 -4.08 4.40 4.63
CA SER A 58 -3.31 3.17 4.90
C SER A 58 -2.49 3.24 6.19
N LYS A 59 -2.11 4.45 6.62
CA LYS A 59 -1.38 4.67 7.88
C LYS A 59 -2.13 4.14 9.11
N ALA A 60 -3.46 4.12 9.08
CA ALA A 60 -4.25 3.61 10.20
C ALA A 60 -3.98 2.12 10.51
N PHE A 61 -3.46 1.37 9.54
CA PHE A 61 -3.21 -0.07 9.67
C PHE A 61 -1.77 -0.40 10.12
N THR A 62 -0.84 0.56 10.16
CA THR A 62 0.58 0.31 10.50
C THR A 62 0.82 -0.03 11.96
N ASN A 63 0.04 0.52 12.89
CA ASN A 63 0.27 0.42 14.33
C ASN A 63 0.43 -1.03 14.85
N SER A 64 -0.31 -1.97 14.26
CA SER A 64 -0.24 -3.39 14.66
C SER A 64 1.08 -4.03 14.23
N PHE A 65 1.59 -3.67 13.07
CA PHE A 65 2.87 -4.14 12.54
C PHE A 65 4.04 -3.51 13.29
N GLU A 66 4.00 -2.21 13.54
CA GLU A 66 5.01 -1.48 14.31
C GLU A 66 5.20 -2.09 15.70
N LYS A 67 4.08 -2.35 16.41
CA LYS A 67 4.13 -2.96 17.75
C LYS A 67 4.65 -4.40 17.75
N LYS A 68 4.31 -5.19 16.73
CA LYS A 68 4.62 -6.62 16.69
C LYS A 68 6.00 -6.89 16.09
N MET A 69 6.40 -6.13 15.06
CA MET A 69 7.60 -6.39 14.26
C MET A 69 8.75 -5.45 14.58
N GLY A 70 8.48 -4.32 15.26
CA GLY A 70 9.51 -3.36 15.68
C GLY A 70 10.41 -2.93 14.53
N GLU A 71 11.71 -3.11 14.71
CA GLU A 71 12.75 -2.70 13.76
C GLU A 71 12.73 -3.47 12.40
N ASN A 72 11.87 -4.47 12.27
CA ASN A 72 11.73 -5.23 11.04
C ASN A 72 10.61 -4.70 10.12
N PHE A 73 9.85 -3.70 10.56
CA PHE A 73 8.78 -3.09 9.77
C PHE A 73 9.01 -1.59 9.60
N PHE A 74 9.02 -1.14 8.35
CA PHE A 74 9.15 0.26 7.97
C PHE A 74 7.95 0.64 7.10
N PHE A 75 7.30 1.77 7.39
CA PHE A 75 6.20 2.28 6.58
C PHE A 75 6.52 3.68 6.06
N PHE A 76 6.26 3.88 4.78
CA PHE A 76 6.43 5.17 4.10
C PHE A 76 5.14 5.56 3.37
N SER A 77 4.60 6.73 3.73
CA SER A 77 3.48 7.33 3.01
C SER A 77 4.02 8.05 1.76
N ASN A 78 4.34 7.28 0.72
CA ASN A 78 5.00 7.74 -0.51
C ASN A 78 4.44 7.02 -1.73
N LYS A 79 4.75 7.53 -2.93
CA LYS A 79 4.50 6.80 -4.18
C LYS A 79 5.54 5.70 -4.34
N PHE A 80 5.14 4.56 -4.90
CA PHE A 80 6.09 3.49 -5.21
C PHE A 80 7.14 3.90 -6.28
N SER A 81 6.90 4.96 -7.05
CA SER A 81 7.92 5.55 -7.94
C SER A 81 9.12 6.16 -7.18
N GLU A 82 9.01 6.30 -5.86
CA GLU A 82 10.06 6.86 -5.00
C GLU A 82 10.84 5.77 -4.24
N ILE A 83 10.72 4.50 -4.68
CA ILE A 83 11.32 3.32 -4.02
C ILE A 83 12.82 3.49 -3.79
N ASP A 84 13.58 4.00 -4.76
CA ASP A 84 15.02 4.17 -4.63
C ASP A 84 15.38 5.06 -3.43
N SER A 85 14.70 6.19 -3.29
CA SER A 85 14.93 7.11 -2.18
C SER A 85 14.46 6.53 -0.83
N ILE A 86 13.42 5.70 -0.83
CA ILE A 86 12.90 5.01 0.36
C ILE A 86 13.92 3.96 0.82
N LEU A 87 14.46 3.16 -0.09
CA LEU A 87 15.47 2.16 0.23
C LEU A 87 16.74 2.81 0.78
N GLU A 88 17.16 3.94 0.21
CA GLU A 88 18.30 4.71 0.71
C GLU A 88 18.09 5.19 2.16
N GLN A 89 16.87 5.66 2.51
CA GLN A 89 16.54 6.09 3.87
C GLN A 89 16.64 4.96 4.92
N VAL A 90 16.39 3.71 4.52
CA VAL A 90 16.54 2.55 5.42
C VAL A 90 17.92 1.89 5.30
N GLY A 91 18.85 2.51 4.56
CA GLY A 91 20.23 2.03 4.39
C GLY A 91 20.31 0.77 3.53
N MET A 92 19.37 0.57 2.60
CA MET A 92 19.32 -0.55 1.68
C MET A 92 19.47 -0.10 0.23
N THR A 93 20.03 -0.97 -0.60
CA THR A 93 20.12 -0.77 -2.06
C THR A 93 19.37 -1.83 -2.85
N LEU A 94 19.06 -2.94 -2.22
CA LEU A 94 18.39 -4.10 -2.83
C LEU A 94 17.40 -4.71 -1.84
N VAL A 95 16.38 -5.37 -2.37
CA VAL A 95 15.45 -6.23 -1.64
C VAL A 95 15.37 -7.59 -2.31
N ASP A 96 15.01 -8.63 -1.56
CA ASP A 96 14.92 -10.00 -2.06
C ASP A 96 13.62 -10.28 -2.81
N GLY A 97 12.58 -9.45 -2.59
CA GLY A 97 11.32 -9.56 -3.30
C GLY A 97 10.49 -8.30 -3.20
N ILE A 98 9.65 -8.09 -4.21
CA ILE A 98 8.72 -6.95 -4.29
C ILE A 98 7.33 -7.50 -4.57
N VAL A 99 6.33 -7.00 -3.86
CA VAL A 99 4.91 -7.24 -4.15
C VAL A 99 4.22 -5.93 -4.52
N MET A 100 3.33 -6.01 -5.52
CA MET A 100 2.50 -4.90 -5.97
C MET A 100 1.10 -5.43 -6.30
N ASP A 101 0.08 -4.79 -5.75
CA ASP A 101 -1.33 -5.00 -6.10
C ASP A 101 -1.89 -3.67 -6.62
N LEU A 102 -1.71 -3.46 -7.93
CA LEU A 102 -2.04 -2.18 -8.57
C LEU A 102 -3.54 -2.05 -8.77
N GLY A 103 -4.11 -1.03 -8.20
CA GLY A 103 -5.53 -0.73 -8.29
C GLY A 103 -6.02 0.13 -7.16
N MET A 104 -7.33 0.18 -6.97
CA MET A 104 -7.96 0.88 -5.86
C MET A 104 -8.31 -0.09 -4.73
N SER A 105 -8.19 0.37 -3.49
CA SER A 105 -8.54 -0.43 -2.32
C SER A 105 -10.05 -0.45 -2.05
N ASN A 106 -10.53 -1.46 -1.33
CA ASN A 106 -11.92 -1.48 -0.86
C ASN A 106 -12.23 -0.32 0.09
N THR A 107 -11.26 0.19 0.83
CA THR A 107 -11.44 1.37 1.66
C THR A 107 -11.80 2.58 0.79
N GLN A 108 -11.10 2.77 -0.34
CA GLN A 108 -11.39 3.83 -1.30
C GLN A 108 -12.77 3.63 -1.96
N LEU A 109 -13.11 2.41 -2.41
CA LEU A 109 -14.41 2.10 -3.02
C LEU A 109 -15.58 2.28 -2.05
N ASN A 110 -15.40 1.93 -0.79
CA ASN A 110 -16.47 1.99 0.20
C ASN A 110 -16.70 3.38 0.77
N ASN A 111 -15.77 4.31 0.60
CA ASN A 111 -15.91 5.69 1.04
C ASN A 111 -16.43 6.59 -0.09
N PRO A 112 -17.70 7.05 -0.04
CA PRO A 112 -18.28 7.88 -1.09
C PRO A 112 -17.49 9.17 -1.35
N SER A 113 -16.88 9.76 -0.32
CA SER A 113 -16.11 11.00 -0.44
C SER A 113 -14.83 10.88 -1.28
N ARG A 114 -14.38 9.64 -1.57
CA ARG A 114 -13.20 9.37 -2.39
C ARG A 114 -13.50 9.37 -3.88
N GLY A 115 -14.77 9.23 -4.30
CA GLY A 115 -15.20 9.32 -5.70
C GLY A 115 -14.84 8.12 -6.57
N PHE A 116 -14.51 6.96 -6.02
CA PHE A 116 -14.15 5.75 -6.77
C PHE A 116 -15.34 4.84 -7.10
N SER A 117 -16.47 4.99 -6.41
CA SER A 117 -17.62 4.09 -6.54
C SER A 117 -18.58 4.54 -7.63
N PHE A 118 -19.07 3.59 -8.44
CA PHE A 118 -20.19 3.82 -9.37
C PHE A 118 -21.56 3.71 -8.67
N ASP A 119 -21.62 3.06 -7.51
CA ASP A 119 -22.88 2.79 -6.80
C ASP A 119 -23.21 3.84 -5.75
N LYS A 120 -22.28 4.74 -5.43
CA LYS A 120 -22.42 5.72 -4.37
C LYS A 120 -22.20 7.13 -4.90
N ASP A 121 -23.10 8.05 -4.57
CA ASP A 121 -22.90 9.47 -4.86
C ASP A 121 -21.73 10.03 -4.08
N GLY A 122 -20.89 10.80 -4.76
CA GLY A 122 -19.73 11.45 -4.19
C GLY A 122 -19.10 12.46 -5.15
N PRO A 123 -18.09 13.23 -4.70
CA PRO A 123 -17.36 14.15 -5.55
C PRO A 123 -16.55 13.38 -6.61
N LEU A 124 -16.30 14.01 -7.76
CA LEU A 124 -15.35 13.51 -8.78
C LEU A 124 -13.90 13.76 -8.32
N ASP A 125 -13.51 13.13 -7.21
CA ASP A 125 -12.16 13.29 -6.66
C ASP A 125 -11.18 12.30 -7.28
N MET A 126 -11.29 11.00 -6.98
CA MET A 126 -10.50 9.88 -7.47
C MET A 126 -8.99 9.99 -7.19
N ARG A 127 -8.55 10.86 -6.28
CA ARG A 127 -7.16 10.90 -5.85
C ARG A 127 -6.86 9.77 -4.87
N MET A 128 -5.80 9.03 -5.10
CA MET A 128 -5.29 8.09 -4.09
C MET A 128 -4.57 8.85 -2.96
N ASP A 129 -3.71 9.82 -3.31
CA ASP A 129 -3.07 10.72 -2.35
C ASP A 129 -3.89 12.01 -2.24
N THR A 130 -4.73 12.10 -1.22
CA THR A 130 -5.61 13.26 -1.00
C THR A 130 -4.88 14.43 -0.33
N GLU A 131 -3.72 14.20 0.26
CA GLU A 131 -2.95 15.23 0.96
C GLU A 131 -2.01 16.00 0.03
N ARG A 132 -1.26 15.29 -0.82
CA ARG A 132 -0.21 15.89 -1.66
C ARG A 132 -0.64 16.12 -3.10
N ASN A 133 -1.56 15.30 -3.62
CA ASN A 133 -2.08 15.48 -4.97
C ASN A 133 -3.27 16.45 -4.97
N LYS A 134 -3.19 17.51 -5.78
CA LYS A 134 -4.27 18.50 -5.94
C LYS A 134 -5.13 18.25 -7.19
N LEU A 135 -4.70 17.34 -8.07
CA LEU A 135 -5.38 17.04 -9.33
C LEU A 135 -6.50 16.02 -9.11
N THR A 136 -7.74 16.50 -9.11
CA THR A 136 -8.95 15.64 -9.03
C THR A 136 -9.43 15.24 -10.41
N ALA A 137 -10.28 14.20 -10.48
CA ALA A 137 -10.96 13.83 -11.72
C ALA A 137 -11.85 14.97 -12.25
N GLU A 138 -12.47 15.75 -11.37
CA GLU A 138 -13.26 16.93 -11.72
C GLU A 138 -12.43 17.96 -12.50
N ILE A 139 -11.22 18.28 -12.01
CA ILE A 139 -10.31 19.22 -12.70
C ILE A 139 -9.94 18.67 -14.09
N ILE A 140 -9.60 17.38 -14.18
CA ILE A 140 -9.24 16.78 -15.47
C ILE A 140 -10.37 16.88 -16.48
N ILE A 141 -11.60 16.56 -16.07
CA ILE A 141 -12.76 16.56 -16.99
C ILE A 141 -13.14 17.97 -17.43
N ASN A 142 -13.04 18.97 -16.55
CA ASN A 142 -13.49 20.32 -16.83
C ASN A 142 -12.43 21.23 -17.47
N GLU A 143 -11.15 20.98 -17.22
CA GLU A 143 -10.08 21.91 -17.59
C GLU A 143 -9.12 21.38 -18.67
N TYR A 144 -9.04 20.04 -18.84
CA TYR A 144 -8.13 19.48 -19.83
C TYR A 144 -8.77 19.49 -21.24
N SER A 145 -7.98 19.84 -22.24
CA SER A 145 -8.41 19.77 -23.64
C SER A 145 -8.51 18.32 -24.10
N GLU A 146 -9.55 18.04 -24.87
CA GLU A 146 -9.65 16.81 -25.66
C GLU A 146 -8.47 16.75 -26.66
N LYS A 147 -7.68 15.68 -26.65
CA LYS A 147 -6.60 15.47 -27.62
C LYS A 147 -6.99 14.39 -28.62
#